data_56eda25ac660bbe9294bd82b47493dbe
#
_entry.id   56eda25ac660bbe9294bd82b47493dbe
#
_cell.length_a   1.000
_cell.length_b   1.000
_cell.length_c   1.000
_cell.angle_alpha   90.00
_cell.angle_beta   90.00
_cell.angle_gamma   90.00
#
_symmetry.space_group_name_H-M   'P 1'
#
loop_
_entity.id
_entity.type
_entity.pdbx_description
1 polymer ?
#
loop_
_entity_poly.entity_id
_entity_poly.type
_entity_poly.pdbx_seq_one_letter_code
_entity_poly.pdbx_strand_id
1 'polypeptide(L)'
;MTVWVDKQKRNRTITYWVLGLVFVVIAGTALLIFTSSRDAAQADEKADQLISEARAAGLRVPAKDTVVAVLGDDGGATCADPVSALGRGVVYGMMTNGAGGPGTRPVIADKNVLKGQLLIIKVYCPKYLEEFQEFAEDLKTADVAKG
;
A
#
# COMPACT_ATOMS: atom_id res chain seq x y z
N MET A 1 66.89 6.26 4.43
CA MET A 1 66.05 6.27 3.21
C MET A 1 64.76 5.43 3.32
N THR A 2 64.56 4.63 4.35
CA THR A 2 63.40 3.71 4.55
C THR A 2 62.10 4.37 5.02
N VAL A 3 62.18 5.46 5.77
CA VAL A 3 60.98 6.12 6.39
C VAL A 3 60.04 6.78 5.37
N TRP A 4 60.56 7.28 4.25
CA TRP A 4 59.75 7.91 3.20
C TRP A 4 58.95 6.92 2.35
N VAL A 5 59.45 5.73 2.14
CA VAL A 5 58.76 4.68 1.33
C VAL A 5 57.57 4.12 2.10
N ASP A 6 57.70 3.98 3.41
CA ASP A 6 56.65 3.43 4.28
C ASP A 6 55.48 4.39 4.43
N LYS A 7 55.74 5.68 4.52
CA LYS A 7 54.70 6.73 4.58
C LYS A 7 53.91 6.80 3.26
N GLN A 8 54.52 6.60 2.14
CA GLN A 8 53.88 6.63 0.83
C GLN A 8 53.00 5.40 0.61
N LYS A 9 53.41 4.21 1.01
CA LYS A 9 52.61 2.98 0.97
C LYS A 9 51.37 3.11 1.87
N ARG A 10 51.49 3.63 3.09
CA ARG A 10 50.40 3.84 4.02
C ARG A 10 49.34 4.84 3.48
N ASN A 11 49.80 5.92 2.89
CA ASN A 11 48.86 6.89 2.28
C ASN A 11 48.08 6.28 1.11
N ARG A 12 48.71 5.48 0.26
CA ARG A 12 48.04 4.79 -0.85
C ARG A 12 47.00 3.80 -0.33
N THR A 13 47.33 3.02 0.68
CA THR A 13 46.39 2.08 1.29
C THR A 13 45.18 2.80 1.89
N ILE A 14 45.40 3.89 2.62
CA ILE A 14 44.32 4.72 3.18
C ILE A 14 43.42 5.27 2.07
N THR A 15 44.01 5.78 0.99
CA THR A 15 43.27 6.31 -0.17
C THR A 15 42.36 5.23 -0.80
N TYR A 16 42.85 4.01 -0.98
CA TYR A 16 42.05 2.92 -1.52
C TYR A 16 40.93 2.52 -0.60
N TRP A 17 41.13 2.48 0.73
CA TRP A 17 40.07 2.22 1.70
C TRP A 17 39.00 3.29 1.69
N VAL A 18 39.39 4.57 1.65
CA VAL A 18 38.44 5.70 1.58
C VAL A 18 37.65 5.65 0.28
N LEU A 19 38.30 5.43 -0.86
CA LEU A 19 37.62 5.30 -2.16
C LEU A 19 36.66 4.10 -2.17
N GLY A 20 37.07 2.96 -1.61
CA GLY A 20 36.23 1.77 -1.49
C GLY A 20 34.97 2.04 -0.64
N LEU A 21 35.15 2.71 0.50
CA LEU A 21 34.03 3.06 1.38
C LEU A 21 33.07 4.04 0.70
N VAL A 22 33.57 5.08 0.05
CA VAL A 22 32.76 6.03 -0.73
C VAL A 22 31.99 5.32 -1.83
N PHE A 23 32.64 4.40 -2.55
CA PHE A 23 31.96 3.62 -3.59
C PHE A 23 30.81 2.77 -3.03
N VAL A 24 31.03 2.09 -1.89
CA VAL A 24 29.98 1.28 -1.23
C VAL A 24 28.81 2.14 -0.79
N VAL A 25 29.07 3.33 -0.24
CA VAL A 25 27.99 4.27 0.17
C VAL A 25 27.19 4.75 -1.05
N ILE A 26 27.87 5.14 -2.14
CA ILE A 26 27.19 5.57 -3.38
C ILE A 26 26.38 4.42 -3.99
N ALA A 27 26.95 3.23 -4.08
CA ALA A 27 26.24 2.06 -4.61
C ALA A 27 25.02 1.70 -3.74
N GLY A 28 25.14 1.73 -2.41
CA GLY A 28 24.05 1.48 -1.48
C GLY A 28 22.93 2.50 -1.60
N THR A 29 23.26 3.79 -1.67
CA THR A 29 22.24 4.85 -1.86
C THR A 29 21.57 4.75 -3.23
N ALA A 30 22.30 4.44 -4.28
CA ALA A 30 21.73 4.25 -5.62
C ALA A 30 20.74 3.07 -5.67
N LEU A 31 21.02 1.96 -5.00
CA LEU A 31 20.10 0.83 -4.87
C LEU A 31 18.84 1.20 -4.13
N LEU A 32 18.93 1.91 -3.00
CA LEU A 32 17.77 2.35 -2.23
C LEU A 32 16.86 3.29 -3.04
N ILE A 33 17.43 4.25 -3.77
CA ILE A 33 16.66 5.15 -4.63
C ILE A 33 15.99 4.38 -5.77
N PHE A 34 16.68 3.42 -6.34
CA PHE A 34 16.14 2.62 -7.45
C PHE A 34 14.96 1.76 -7.03
N THR A 35 15.01 1.08 -5.88
CA THR A 35 13.88 0.30 -5.35
C THR A 35 12.69 1.22 -5.05
N SER A 36 12.90 2.31 -4.32
CA SER A 36 11.85 3.27 -4.00
C SER A 36 11.15 3.87 -5.23
N SER A 37 11.89 4.14 -6.31
CA SER A 37 11.28 4.66 -7.54
C SER A 37 10.45 3.61 -8.30
N ARG A 38 10.83 2.34 -8.22
CA ARG A 38 10.03 1.25 -8.80
C ARG A 38 8.75 1.01 -8.03
N ASP A 39 8.82 1.01 -6.69
CA ASP A 39 7.67 0.83 -5.82
C ASP A 39 6.66 1.97 -6.03
N ALA A 40 7.14 3.21 -6.16
CA ALA A 40 6.29 4.37 -6.47
C ALA A 40 5.62 4.26 -7.86
N ALA A 41 6.34 3.79 -8.89
CA ALA A 41 5.76 3.60 -10.22
C ALA A 41 4.71 2.47 -10.23
N GLN A 42 4.93 1.39 -9.50
CA GLN A 42 3.96 0.29 -9.35
C GLN A 42 2.72 0.73 -8.57
N ALA A 43 2.90 1.52 -7.50
CA ALA A 43 1.78 2.09 -6.75
C ALA A 43 0.90 2.98 -7.63
N ASP A 44 1.52 3.79 -8.48
CA ASP A 44 0.83 4.66 -9.43
C ASP A 44 0.02 3.87 -10.47
N GLU A 45 0.60 2.84 -11.06
CA GLU A 45 -0.04 1.99 -12.06
C GLU A 45 -1.23 1.23 -11.46
N LYS A 46 -1.06 0.61 -10.30
CA LYS A 46 -2.15 -0.10 -9.59
C LYS A 46 -3.26 0.86 -9.15
N ALA A 47 -2.92 2.08 -8.74
CA ALA A 47 -3.92 3.09 -8.39
C ALA A 47 -4.75 3.49 -9.62
N ASP A 48 -4.14 3.68 -10.79
CA ASP A 48 -4.87 3.98 -12.03
C ASP A 48 -5.79 2.83 -12.44
N GLN A 49 -5.32 1.58 -12.33
CA GLN A 49 -6.14 0.40 -12.59
C GLN A 49 -7.33 0.33 -11.63
N LEU A 50 -7.11 0.48 -10.31
CA LEU A 50 -8.19 0.47 -9.33
C LEU A 50 -9.20 1.59 -9.59
N ILE A 51 -8.75 2.80 -9.89
CA ILE A 51 -9.60 3.95 -10.19
C ILE A 51 -10.48 3.68 -11.41
N SER A 52 -9.92 3.10 -12.46
CA SER A 52 -10.66 2.76 -13.67
C SER A 52 -11.73 1.70 -13.42
N GLU A 53 -11.39 0.63 -12.72
CA GLU A 53 -12.33 -0.44 -12.36
C GLU A 53 -13.42 0.04 -11.40
N ALA A 54 -13.08 0.88 -10.42
CA ALA A 54 -14.05 1.43 -9.48
C ALA A 54 -15.04 2.38 -10.16
N ARG A 55 -14.59 3.20 -11.11
CA ARG A 55 -15.48 4.03 -11.94
C ARG A 55 -16.41 3.19 -12.81
N ALA A 56 -15.89 2.12 -13.43
CA ALA A 56 -16.69 1.19 -14.21
C ALA A 56 -17.75 0.47 -13.35
N ALA A 57 -17.46 0.22 -12.08
CA ALA A 57 -18.40 -0.35 -11.11
C ALA A 57 -19.39 0.69 -10.51
N GLY A 58 -19.34 1.95 -10.92
CA GLY A 58 -20.20 3.03 -10.43
C GLY A 58 -19.87 3.50 -9.00
N LEU A 59 -18.65 3.22 -8.51
CA LEU A 59 -18.23 3.64 -7.18
C LEU A 59 -17.66 5.07 -7.22
N ARG A 60 -17.84 5.80 -6.12
CA ARG A 60 -17.15 7.08 -5.91
C ARG A 60 -15.68 6.83 -5.63
N VAL A 61 -14.81 7.44 -6.40
CA VAL A 61 -13.36 7.23 -6.33
C VAL A 61 -12.69 8.46 -5.70
N PRO A 62 -11.82 8.28 -4.70
CA PRO A 62 -11.01 9.37 -4.15
C PRO A 62 -9.93 9.82 -5.16
N ALA A 63 -9.24 10.90 -4.84
CA ALA A 63 -8.10 11.36 -5.63
C ALA A 63 -7.00 10.30 -5.69
N LYS A 64 -6.30 10.19 -6.83
CA LYS A 64 -5.23 9.21 -7.04
C LYS A 64 -4.16 9.25 -5.95
N ASP A 65 -3.73 10.47 -5.58
CA ASP A 65 -2.70 10.66 -4.54
C ASP A 65 -3.11 10.04 -3.19
N THR A 66 -4.42 10.11 -2.88
CA THR A 66 -4.96 9.46 -1.67
C THR A 66 -4.90 7.95 -1.79
N VAL A 67 -5.23 7.38 -2.95
CA VAL A 67 -5.16 5.94 -3.19
C VAL A 67 -3.73 5.45 -3.05
N VAL A 68 -2.78 6.12 -3.69
CA VAL A 68 -1.34 5.80 -3.59
C VAL A 68 -0.83 5.91 -2.16
N ALA A 69 -1.20 6.97 -1.44
CA ALA A 69 -0.75 7.17 -0.05
C ALA A 69 -1.29 6.11 0.92
N VAL A 70 -2.49 5.56 0.68
CA VAL A 70 -3.14 4.59 1.57
C VAL A 70 -2.79 3.15 1.22
N LEU A 71 -2.74 2.82 -0.07
CA LEU A 71 -2.57 1.45 -0.55
C LEU A 71 -1.11 1.13 -0.95
N GLY A 72 -0.29 2.14 -1.24
CA GLY A 72 1.08 1.90 -1.69
C GLY A 72 1.14 1.05 -2.96
N ASP A 73 2.15 0.21 -3.05
CA ASP A 73 2.35 -0.79 -4.11
C ASP A 73 1.82 -2.19 -3.72
N ASP A 74 1.61 -2.44 -2.43
CA ASP A 74 1.26 -3.75 -1.85
C ASP A 74 -0.21 -3.88 -1.41
N GLY A 75 -1.00 -2.79 -1.45
CA GLY A 75 -2.39 -2.74 -0.99
C GLY A 75 -2.55 -2.49 0.52
N GLY A 76 -1.46 -2.24 1.22
CA GLY A 76 -1.40 -1.83 2.62
C GLY A 76 -2.19 -2.72 3.56
N ALA A 77 -2.91 -2.09 4.48
CA ALA A 77 -3.69 -2.80 5.50
C ALA A 77 -4.80 -3.72 4.94
N THR A 78 -5.27 -3.45 3.72
CA THR A 78 -6.32 -4.27 3.07
C THR A 78 -5.77 -5.63 2.65
N CYS A 79 -4.55 -5.67 2.14
CA CYS A 79 -3.91 -6.91 1.71
C CYS A 79 -3.18 -7.64 2.85
N ALA A 80 -2.85 -6.94 3.94
CA ALA A 80 -2.28 -7.55 5.13
C ALA A 80 -3.30 -8.43 5.88
N ASP A 81 -4.54 -7.97 6.00
CA ASP A 81 -5.65 -8.70 6.63
C ASP A 81 -6.99 -8.19 6.05
N PRO A 82 -7.50 -8.82 4.98
CA PRO A 82 -8.69 -8.38 4.27
C PRO A 82 -9.96 -8.35 5.13
N VAL A 83 -10.15 -9.34 6.00
CA VAL A 83 -11.34 -9.45 6.85
C VAL A 83 -11.38 -8.36 7.91
N SER A 84 -10.28 -8.16 8.62
CA SER A 84 -10.16 -7.09 9.61
C SER A 84 -10.21 -5.70 8.97
N ALA A 85 -9.70 -5.54 7.74
CA ALA A 85 -9.78 -4.28 7.01
C ALA A 85 -11.23 -3.91 6.69
N LEU A 86 -12.06 -4.88 6.28
CA LEU A 86 -13.50 -4.67 6.08
C LEU A 86 -14.18 -4.22 7.38
N GLY A 87 -13.93 -4.92 8.48
CA GLY A 87 -14.49 -4.58 9.78
C GLY A 87 -14.14 -3.14 10.20
N ARG A 88 -12.88 -2.73 10.05
CA ARG A 88 -12.45 -1.34 10.31
C ARG A 88 -13.14 -0.34 9.40
N GLY A 89 -13.27 -0.63 8.12
CA GLY A 89 -13.96 0.22 7.15
C GLY A 89 -15.43 0.42 7.48
N VAL A 90 -16.12 -0.64 7.90
CA VAL A 90 -17.52 -0.59 8.34
C VAL A 90 -17.66 0.25 9.60
N VAL A 91 -16.84 0.01 10.62
CA VAL A 91 -16.86 0.79 11.88
C VAL A 91 -16.58 2.28 11.61
N TYR A 92 -15.63 2.58 10.77
CA TYR A 92 -15.32 3.97 10.38
C TYR A 92 -16.48 4.63 9.63
N GLY A 93 -17.12 3.89 8.72
CA GLY A 93 -18.33 4.36 8.03
C GLY A 93 -19.49 4.67 8.98
N MET A 94 -19.66 3.84 10.02
CA MET A 94 -20.66 4.10 11.06
C MET A 94 -20.39 5.38 11.83
N MET A 95 -19.13 5.58 12.24
CA MET A 95 -18.75 6.75 13.03
C MET A 95 -18.92 8.05 12.21
N THR A 96 -18.61 8.03 10.93
CA THR A 96 -18.72 9.21 10.05
C THR A 96 -20.16 9.52 9.65
N ASN A 97 -21.04 8.51 9.58
CA ASN A 97 -22.45 8.68 9.24
C ASN A 97 -23.37 8.95 10.46
N GLY A 98 -22.79 9.16 11.64
CA GLY A 98 -23.56 9.46 12.87
C GLY A 98 -24.37 8.28 13.42
N ALA A 99 -24.14 7.07 12.92
CA ALA A 99 -24.85 5.86 13.36
C ALA A 99 -24.28 5.26 14.67
N GLY A 100 -23.34 5.91 15.32
CA GLY A 100 -22.66 5.46 16.54
C GLY A 100 -23.33 5.95 17.83
N GLY A 101 -24.57 5.57 18.12
CA GLY A 101 -25.26 5.93 19.37
C GLY A 101 -25.92 4.75 20.06
N PRO A 102 -26.28 4.86 21.37
CA PRO A 102 -27.03 3.82 22.08
C PRO A 102 -28.40 3.62 21.42
N GLY A 103 -28.68 2.40 20.98
CA GLY A 103 -29.91 2.05 20.24
C GLY A 103 -29.73 1.86 18.73
N THR A 104 -28.51 1.88 18.22
CA THR A 104 -28.22 1.63 16.81
C THR A 104 -28.53 0.17 16.44
N ARG A 105 -29.21 0.00 15.30
CA ARG A 105 -29.43 -1.33 14.72
C ARG A 105 -28.08 -1.93 14.28
N PRO A 106 -27.94 -3.27 14.30
CA PRO A 106 -26.74 -3.92 13.81
C PRO A 106 -26.46 -3.45 12.37
N VAL A 107 -25.25 -2.95 12.14
CA VAL A 107 -24.88 -2.36 10.86
C VAL A 107 -24.71 -3.46 9.84
N ILE A 108 -25.48 -3.34 8.83
CA ILE A 108 -25.36 -4.07 7.59
C ILE A 108 -24.28 -3.33 6.78
N ALA A 109 -23.22 -4.03 6.39
CA ALA A 109 -22.18 -3.43 5.55
C ALA A 109 -22.79 -2.88 4.26
N ASP A 110 -22.41 -1.65 3.88
CA ASP A 110 -22.82 -1.11 2.58
C ASP A 110 -22.21 -1.96 1.46
N LYS A 111 -23.02 -2.38 0.50
CA LYS A 111 -22.57 -3.12 -0.68
C LYS A 111 -21.44 -2.42 -1.41
N ASN A 112 -21.40 -1.09 -1.41
CA ASN A 112 -20.34 -0.32 -2.06
C ASN A 112 -19.01 -0.44 -1.34
N VAL A 113 -19.01 -0.56 -0.01
CA VAL A 113 -17.77 -0.81 0.78
C VAL A 113 -17.22 -2.18 0.43
N LEU A 114 -18.09 -3.20 0.39
CA LEU A 114 -17.70 -4.57 0.04
C LEU A 114 -17.18 -4.66 -1.40
N LYS A 115 -17.89 -4.04 -2.36
CA LYS A 115 -17.42 -3.96 -3.77
C LYS A 115 -16.09 -3.26 -3.88
N GLY A 116 -15.90 -2.13 -3.19
CA GLY A 116 -14.64 -1.39 -3.19
C GLY A 116 -13.49 -2.25 -2.67
N GLN A 117 -13.71 -2.99 -1.59
CA GLN A 117 -12.67 -3.85 -1.04
C GLN A 117 -12.35 -5.04 -1.96
N LEU A 118 -13.35 -5.66 -2.57
CA LEU A 118 -13.13 -6.71 -3.58
C LEU A 118 -12.27 -6.23 -4.75
N LEU A 119 -12.51 -4.99 -5.21
CA LEU A 119 -11.68 -4.40 -6.26
C LEU A 119 -10.24 -4.14 -5.80
N ILE A 120 -10.04 -3.66 -4.57
CA ILE A 120 -8.70 -3.49 -4.02
C ILE A 120 -7.97 -4.83 -3.94
N ILE A 121 -8.62 -5.88 -3.41
CA ILE A 121 -8.02 -7.22 -3.32
C ILE A 121 -7.69 -7.77 -4.71
N LYS A 122 -8.59 -7.60 -5.67
CA LYS A 122 -8.39 -8.05 -7.06
C LYS A 122 -7.15 -7.41 -7.70
N VAL A 123 -6.93 -6.12 -7.49
CA VAL A 123 -5.83 -5.38 -8.12
C VAL A 123 -4.51 -5.55 -7.37
N TYR A 124 -4.53 -5.49 -6.03
CA TYR A 124 -3.31 -5.45 -5.22
C TYR A 124 -2.88 -6.82 -4.71
N CYS A 125 -3.82 -7.70 -4.36
CA CYS A 125 -3.52 -8.99 -3.74
C CYS A 125 -4.47 -10.11 -4.19
N PRO A 126 -4.49 -10.46 -5.49
CA PRO A 126 -5.45 -11.40 -6.07
C PRO A 126 -5.44 -12.79 -5.43
N LYS A 127 -4.37 -13.17 -4.73
CA LYS A 127 -4.26 -14.44 -4.00
C LYS A 127 -5.30 -14.61 -2.89
N TYR A 128 -5.85 -13.52 -2.37
CA TYR A 128 -6.87 -13.56 -1.32
C TYR A 128 -8.30 -13.39 -1.87
N LEU A 129 -8.45 -13.29 -3.20
CA LEU A 129 -9.74 -12.94 -3.79
C LEU A 129 -10.80 -14.02 -3.56
N GLU A 130 -10.46 -15.30 -3.78
CA GLU A 130 -11.40 -16.42 -3.60
C GLU A 130 -11.86 -16.53 -2.14
N GLU A 131 -10.91 -16.57 -1.21
CA GLU A 131 -11.20 -16.66 0.23
C GLU A 131 -12.08 -15.48 0.71
N PHE A 132 -11.78 -14.27 0.22
CA PHE A 132 -12.56 -13.11 0.59
C PHE A 132 -13.94 -13.08 -0.07
N GLN A 133 -14.11 -13.63 -1.26
CA GLN A 133 -15.41 -13.76 -1.91
C GLN A 133 -16.32 -14.71 -1.16
N GLU A 134 -15.84 -15.89 -0.75
CA GLU A 134 -16.59 -16.82 0.09
C GLU A 134 -17.04 -16.16 1.40
N PHE A 135 -16.14 -15.45 2.07
CA PHE A 135 -16.47 -14.68 3.26
C PHE A 135 -17.53 -13.59 2.99
N ALA A 136 -17.44 -12.92 1.84
CA ALA A 136 -18.34 -11.84 1.47
C ALA A 136 -19.75 -12.31 1.12
N GLU A 137 -19.91 -13.54 0.60
CA GLU A 137 -21.21 -14.16 0.29
C GLU A 137 -22.03 -14.46 1.55
N ASP A 138 -21.36 -14.78 2.65
CA ASP A 138 -22.02 -15.03 3.94
C ASP A 138 -22.48 -13.73 4.64
N LEU A 139 -22.02 -12.56 4.17
CA LEU A 139 -22.37 -11.28 4.75
C LEU A 139 -23.74 -10.77 4.25
N LYS A 140 -24.63 -10.44 5.20
CA LYS A 140 -25.86 -9.72 4.87
C LYS A 140 -25.55 -8.27 4.57
N THR A 141 -25.63 -7.89 3.29
CA THR A 141 -25.36 -6.53 2.83
C THR A 141 -26.67 -5.79 2.49
N ALA A 142 -26.70 -4.47 2.63
CA ALA A 142 -27.78 -3.60 2.19
C ALA A 142 -27.27 -2.44 1.35
N ASP A 143 -28.13 -1.89 0.49
CA ASP A 143 -27.87 -0.65 -0.25
C ASP A 143 -28.15 0.55 0.67
N VAL A 144 -27.15 0.98 1.43
CA VAL A 144 -27.27 2.08 2.39
C VAL A 144 -26.94 3.44 1.76
N ALA A 145 -25.96 3.48 0.87
CA ALA A 145 -25.61 4.69 0.13
C ALA A 145 -26.17 4.66 -1.27
N LYS A 146 -27.15 5.55 -1.54
CA LYS A 146 -27.48 5.92 -2.91
C LYS A 146 -26.38 6.85 -3.42
N GLY A 147 -25.62 6.41 -4.40
CA GLY A 147 -24.60 7.20 -5.09
C GLY A 147 -25.15 8.45 -5.73
#